data_b05cf6730cb829a8dc2a59a88aed9b27
#
_entry.id   b05cf6730cb829a8dc2a59a88aed9b27
#
_cell.length_a   1.000
_cell.length_b   1.000
_cell.length_c   1.000
_cell.angle_alpha   90.00
_cell.angle_beta   90.00
_cell.angle_gamma   90.00
#
_symmetry.space_group_name_H-M   'P 1'
#
loop_
_entity.id
_entity.type
_entity.pdbx_description
1 polymer ?
#
loop_
_entity_poly.entity_id
_entity_poly.type
_entity_poly.pdbx_seq_one_letter_code
_entity_poly.pdbx_strand_id
1 'polypeptide(L)'
;MFSVLDMFTIGVGPSSSHTVGPMCAAQAFASSLEESGAVSRVGRIRVVLYGSLSLTGLGHGTDRAILAGLEGNVPATVDTDYLLSVRERCAHDGTIHVNGTNAIAYDDDGDMVFDRWKRLAPHPNGMRFQAFDAQGNIIDEQVWYSIGGGFIRRGRIDDALISNHEQTPASSQSPEDSGNDEAAEYGDGVPYPFVSCDGLIDLCRKHHLSIADVVWANETARRSPQEVRDRLTRIWNVMSHCIDAGCASATPTLPGGLDVPRRAPLMYRRLAANSDVLRRDRRISSALESSDSAWVALFAMSVSEENAGGCLLYTSDAADEL
;
A
#
# COMPACT_ATOMS: atom_id res chain seq x y z
N MET A 1 2.91 14.28 15.30
CA MET A 1 3.93 14.48 14.24
C MET A 1 4.28 13.13 13.66
N PHE A 2 4.08 12.93 12.35
CA PHE A 2 4.42 11.67 11.67
C PHE A 2 5.93 11.45 11.64
N SER A 3 6.37 10.20 11.77
CA SER A 3 7.77 9.84 11.59
C SER A 3 8.15 9.94 10.11
N VAL A 4 9.38 10.37 9.81
CA VAL A 4 9.90 10.31 8.43
C VAL A 4 9.94 8.87 7.89
N LEU A 5 10.00 7.88 8.78
CA LEU A 5 10.00 6.46 8.44
C LEU A 5 8.62 5.95 7.99
N ASP A 6 7.55 6.70 8.27
CA ASP A 6 6.18 6.36 7.88
C ASP A 6 5.75 7.06 6.58
N MET A 7 6.61 7.96 6.03
CA MET A 7 6.36 8.63 4.74
C MET A 7 6.41 7.67 3.54
N PHE A 8 7.16 6.57 3.66
CA PHE A 8 7.28 5.55 2.63
C PHE A 8 7.00 4.18 3.24
N THR A 9 6.04 3.48 2.69
CA THR A 9 5.72 2.11 3.08
C THR A 9 6.27 1.16 2.02
N ILE A 10 7.01 0.14 2.46
CA ILE A 10 7.42 -0.96 1.59
C ILE A 10 6.24 -1.92 1.50
N GLY A 11 5.68 -2.07 0.32
CA GLY A 11 4.54 -2.92 0.07
C GLY A 11 4.26 -3.09 -1.41
N VAL A 12 3.29 -3.92 -1.74
CA VAL A 12 2.90 -4.19 -3.13
C VAL A 12 1.90 -3.14 -3.62
N GLY A 13 2.05 -2.77 -4.91
CA GLY A 13 1.09 -1.90 -5.60
C GLY A 13 -0.05 -2.67 -6.27
N PRO A 14 -0.92 -1.92 -6.98
CA PRO A 14 -0.76 -0.50 -7.29
C PRO A 14 -1.32 0.49 -6.25
N SER A 15 -2.03 0.03 -5.21
CA SER A 15 -2.75 0.92 -4.29
C SER A 15 -2.56 0.54 -2.82
N SER A 16 -2.34 1.54 -1.93
CA SER A 16 -2.29 1.31 -0.49
C SER A 16 -3.64 0.87 0.04
N SER A 17 -4.69 1.57 -0.35
CA SER A 17 -6.05 1.34 0.13
C SER A 17 -6.73 0.13 -0.51
N HIS A 18 -6.39 -0.21 -1.77
CA HIS A 18 -7.04 -1.28 -2.53
C HIS A 18 -6.19 -2.55 -2.68
N THR A 19 -4.89 -2.52 -2.34
CA THR A 19 -4.00 -3.68 -2.40
C THR A 19 -3.39 -3.97 -1.04
N VAL A 20 -2.60 -3.04 -0.48
CA VAL A 20 -1.87 -3.24 0.79
C VAL A 20 -2.83 -3.45 1.96
N GLY A 21 -3.79 -2.54 2.16
CA GLY A 21 -4.76 -2.63 3.26
C GLY A 21 -5.59 -3.92 3.23
N PRO A 22 -6.21 -4.30 2.09
CA PRO A 22 -6.90 -5.58 1.96
C PRO A 22 -6.01 -6.80 2.24
N MET A 23 -4.76 -6.81 1.81
CA MET A 23 -3.81 -7.87 2.13
C MET A 23 -3.53 -7.97 3.63
N CYS A 24 -3.29 -6.81 4.28
CA CYS A 24 -3.10 -6.75 5.73
C CYS A 24 -4.33 -7.24 6.50
N ALA A 25 -5.55 -6.85 6.06
CA ALA A 25 -6.79 -7.28 6.69
C ALA A 25 -7.02 -8.79 6.55
N ALA A 26 -6.73 -9.35 5.38
CA ALA A 26 -6.83 -10.78 5.12
C ALA A 26 -5.82 -11.58 5.96
N GLN A 27 -4.58 -11.10 6.05
CA GLN A 27 -3.54 -11.70 6.88
C GLN A 27 -3.91 -11.62 8.38
N ALA A 28 -4.43 -10.48 8.86
CA ALA A 28 -4.88 -10.35 10.24
C ALA A 28 -6.05 -11.30 10.56
N PHE A 29 -6.99 -11.47 9.62
CA PHE A 29 -8.08 -12.45 9.76
C PHE A 29 -7.54 -13.90 9.86
N ALA A 30 -6.67 -14.29 8.93
CA ALA A 30 -6.07 -15.63 8.91
C ALA A 30 -5.28 -15.91 10.20
N SER A 31 -4.49 -14.95 10.69
CA SER A 31 -3.76 -15.05 11.94
C SER A 31 -4.68 -15.19 13.16
N SER A 32 -5.82 -14.47 13.19
CA SER A 32 -6.77 -14.58 14.28
C SER A 32 -7.43 -15.96 14.37
N LEU A 33 -7.64 -16.63 13.23
CA LEU A 33 -8.14 -18.00 13.19
C LEU A 33 -7.12 -18.99 13.77
N GLU A 34 -5.84 -18.76 13.55
CA GLU A 34 -4.76 -19.58 14.10
C GLU A 34 -4.62 -19.36 15.62
N GLU A 35 -4.55 -18.11 16.06
CA GLU A 35 -4.45 -17.72 17.47
C GLU A 35 -5.61 -18.26 18.32
N SER A 36 -6.82 -18.27 17.76
CA SER A 36 -8.01 -18.85 18.43
C SER A 36 -8.07 -20.38 18.36
N GLY A 37 -7.17 -21.02 17.61
CA GLY A 37 -7.21 -22.46 17.35
C GLY A 37 -8.36 -22.90 16.44
N ALA A 38 -9.05 -21.96 15.80
CA ALA A 38 -10.18 -22.24 14.93
C ALA A 38 -9.77 -22.77 13.54
N VAL A 39 -8.56 -22.48 13.09
CA VAL A 39 -8.09 -22.76 11.74
C VAL A 39 -8.31 -24.21 11.29
N SER A 40 -8.11 -25.19 12.17
CA SER A 40 -8.29 -26.62 11.85
C SER A 40 -9.75 -27.04 11.61
N ARG A 41 -10.73 -26.20 11.99
CA ARG A 41 -12.17 -26.43 11.78
C ARG A 41 -12.70 -25.71 10.56
N VAL A 42 -11.90 -24.81 9.95
CA VAL A 42 -12.30 -24.04 8.78
C VAL A 42 -12.32 -24.93 7.56
N GLY A 43 -13.48 -25.02 6.92
CA GLY A 43 -13.66 -25.72 5.64
C GLY A 43 -13.77 -24.77 4.45
N ARG A 44 -14.15 -23.52 4.68
CA ARG A 44 -14.34 -22.49 3.65
C ARG A 44 -14.18 -21.08 4.24
N ILE A 45 -13.63 -20.15 3.46
CA ILE A 45 -13.62 -18.72 3.77
C ILE A 45 -14.29 -17.97 2.62
N ARG A 46 -15.22 -17.07 2.98
CA ARG A 46 -15.85 -16.15 2.04
C ARG A 46 -15.48 -14.71 2.39
N VAL A 47 -15.15 -13.94 1.37
CA VAL A 47 -14.83 -12.52 1.48
C VAL A 47 -15.81 -11.72 0.64
N VAL A 48 -16.43 -10.72 1.25
CA VAL A 48 -17.33 -9.79 0.56
C VAL A 48 -16.73 -8.39 0.60
N LEU A 49 -16.50 -7.83 -0.58
CA LEU A 49 -15.99 -6.48 -0.79
C LEU A 49 -17.14 -5.52 -1.02
N TYR A 50 -17.06 -4.35 -0.41
CA TYR A 50 -18.10 -3.32 -0.47
C TYR A 50 -17.52 -1.99 -0.94
N GLY A 51 -18.42 -1.11 -1.43
CA GLY A 51 -18.11 0.27 -1.80
C GLY A 51 -17.00 0.37 -2.84
N SER A 52 -15.98 1.18 -2.58
CA SER A 52 -14.90 1.43 -3.53
C SER A 52 -14.09 0.15 -3.84
N LEU A 53 -13.84 -0.71 -2.83
CA LEU A 53 -13.16 -1.99 -3.06
C LEU A 53 -13.91 -2.91 -4.02
N SER A 54 -15.25 -2.86 -4.03
CA SER A 54 -16.04 -3.67 -4.95
C SER A 54 -16.11 -3.08 -6.36
N LEU A 55 -16.03 -1.75 -6.48
CA LEU A 55 -16.15 -1.04 -7.75
C LEU A 55 -14.85 -1.04 -8.56
N THR A 56 -13.73 -0.82 -7.89
CA THR A 56 -12.43 -0.63 -8.54
C THR A 56 -11.38 -1.68 -8.17
N GLY A 57 -11.67 -2.54 -7.19
CA GLY A 57 -10.71 -3.48 -6.61
C GLY A 57 -10.11 -4.47 -7.60
N LEU A 58 -10.86 -4.95 -8.60
CA LEU A 58 -10.31 -5.84 -9.64
C LEU A 58 -9.15 -5.18 -10.40
N GLY A 59 -9.29 -3.90 -10.76
CA GLY A 59 -8.23 -3.15 -11.44
C GLY A 59 -7.00 -2.91 -10.57
N HIS A 60 -7.16 -2.93 -9.24
CA HIS A 60 -6.08 -2.78 -8.26
C HIS A 60 -5.58 -4.11 -7.69
N GLY A 61 -6.06 -5.25 -8.19
CA GLY A 61 -5.64 -6.57 -7.70
C GLY A 61 -6.03 -6.85 -6.24
N THR A 62 -7.13 -6.27 -5.76
CA THR A 62 -7.63 -6.46 -4.38
C THR A 62 -7.89 -7.93 -4.07
N ASP A 63 -8.45 -8.66 -5.02
CA ASP A 63 -8.70 -10.10 -4.95
C ASP A 63 -7.41 -10.90 -4.73
N ARG A 64 -6.38 -10.64 -5.52
CA ARG A 64 -5.07 -11.28 -5.39
C ARG A 64 -4.40 -10.95 -4.07
N ALA A 65 -4.50 -9.69 -3.65
CA ALA A 65 -3.96 -9.23 -2.37
C ALA A 65 -4.63 -9.94 -1.18
N ILE A 66 -5.95 -10.09 -1.22
CA ILE A 66 -6.71 -10.81 -0.19
C ILE A 66 -6.31 -12.29 -0.16
N LEU A 67 -6.26 -12.97 -1.30
CA LEU A 67 -5.85 -14.38 -1.35
C LEU A 67 -4.44 -14.57 -0.82
N ALA A 68 -3.49 -13.72 -1.23
CA ALA A 68 -2.14 -13.76 -0.72
C ALA A 68 -2.08 -13.51 0.81
N GLY A 69 -2.87 -12.56 1.33
CA GLY A 69 -2.97 -12.29 2.75
C GLY A 69 -3.57 -13.46 3.54
N LEU A 70 -4.63 -14.10 3.04
CA LEU A 70 -5.20 -15.32 3.65
C LEU A 70 -4.18 -16.47 3.70
N GLU A 71 -3.29 -16.56 2.70
CA GLU A 71 -2.20 -17.53 2.70
C GLU A 71 -0.98 -17.11 3.54
N GLY A 72 -1.10 -16.06 4.36
CA GLY A 72 -0.10 -15.63 5.34
C GLY A 72 0.97 -14.70 4.79
N ASN A 73 0.86 -14.26 3.53
CA ASN A 73 1.80 -13.30 2.98
C ASN A 73 1.57 -11.90 3.55
N VAL A 74 2.66 -11.12 3.63
CA VAL A 74 2.62 -9.71 4.06
C VAL A 74 3.11 -8.80 2.93
N PRO A 75 2.56 -7.59 2.81
CA PRO A 75 2.87 -6.70 1.68
C PRO A 75 4.35 -6.39 1.49
N ALA A 76 5.12 -6.35 2.58
CA ALA A 76 6.53 -5.95 2.56
C ALA A 76 7.50 -7.03 2.03
N THR A 77 7.05 -8.28 1.87
CA THR A 77 7.91 -9.42 1.54
C THR A 77 7.30 -10.41 0.57
N VAL A 78 6.04 -10.21 0.15
CA VAL A 78 5.40 -11.10 -0.79
C VAL A 78 6.13 -11.07 -2.13
N ASP A 79 6.28 -12.23 -2.75
CA ASP A 79 6.82 -12.35 -4.11
C ASP A 79 5.80 -11.80 -5.12
N THR A 80 6.26 -10.95 -6.05
CA THR A 80 5.39 -10.28 -7.02
C THR A 80 4.83 -11.25 -8.07
N ASP A 81 5.59 -12.24 -8.50
CA ASP A 81 5.14 -13.23 -9.47
C ASP A 81 4.09 -14.16 -8.85
N TYR A 82 4.30 -14.52 -7.56
CA TYR A 82 3.29 -15.22 -6.79
C TYR A 82 2.00 -14.39 -6.67
N LEU A 83 2.09 -13.10 -6.33
CA LEU A 83 0.91 -12.24 -6.19
C LEU A 83 0.13 -12.12 -7.50
N LEU A 84 0.81 -12.05 -8.65
CA LEU A 84 0.18 -11.97 -9.95
C LEU A 84 -0.56 -13.25 -10.33
N SER A 85 -0.10 -14.41 -9.86
CA SER A 85 -0.63 -15.74 -10.24
C SER A 85 -1.55 -16.39 -9.20
N VAL A 86 -1.59 -15.89 -7.96
CA VAL A 86 -2.28 -16.54 -6.83
C VAL A 86 -3.75 -16.81 -7.09
N ARG A 87 -4.48 -15.86 -7.71
CA ARG A 87 -5.91 -16.05 -8.00
C ARG A 87 -6.16 -17.15 -9.02
N GLU A 88 -5.40 -17.15 -10.13
CA GLU A 88 -5.53 -18.17 -11.16
C GLU A 88 -5.19 -19.55 -10.60
N ARG A 89 -4.15 -19.64 -9.77
CA ARG A 89 -3.79 -20.88 -9.07
C ARG A 89 -4.91 -21.35 -8.15
N CYS A 90 -5.42 -20.47 -7.25
CA CYS A 90 -6.49 -20.84 -6.33
C CYS A 90 -7.76 -21.28 -7.06
N ALA A 91 -8.15 -20.60 -8.14
CA ALA A 91 -9.31 -20.95 -8.94
C ALA A 91 -9.12 -22.27 -9.68
N HIS A 92 -7.90 -22.53 -10.23
CA HIS A 92 -7.58 -23.79 -10.90
C HIS A 92 -7.57 -24.99 -9.93
N ASP A 93 -6.94 -24.82 -8.78
CA ASP A 93 -6.77 -25.90 -7.79
C ASP A 93 -8.04 -26.09 -6.92
N GLY A 94 -8.97 -25.14 -6.94
CA GLY A 94 -10.16 -25.14 -6.08
C GLY A 94 -9.83 -25.07 -4.59
N THR A 95 -8.65 -24.54 -4.22
CA THR A 95 -8.16 -24.51 -2.84
C THR A 95 -7.34 -23.25 -2.54
N ILE A 96 -7.40 -22.82 -1.25
CA ILE A 96 -6.47 -21.86 -0.65
C ILE A 96 -5.79 -22.48 0.56
N HIS A 97 -4.57 -22.03 0.88
CA HIS A 97 -3.79 -22.55 2.01
C HIS A 97 -3.72 -21.48 3.10
N VAL A 98 -4.67 -21.47 4.01
CA VAL A 98 -4.73 -20.50 5.12
C VAL A 98 -3.44 -20.57 5.94
N ASN A 99 -2.77 -19.41 6.11
CA ASN A 99 -1.43 -19.29 6.68
C ASN A 99 -0.39 -20.25 6.08
N GLY A 100 -0.54 -20.60 4.80
CA GLY A 100 0.37 -21.47 4.07
C GLY A 100 0.31 -22.97 4.45
N THR A 101 -0.54 -23.37 5.38
CA THR A 101 -0.54 -24.72 5.93
C THR A 101 -1.90 -25.44 5.87
N ASN A 102 -3.00 -24.74 6.09
CA ASN A 102 -4.32 -25.34 6.17
C ASN A 102 -5.06 -25.19 4.84
N ALA A 103 -5.09 -26.28 4.04
CA ALA A 103 -5.79 -26.29 2.75
C ALA A 103 -7.32 -26.37 2.99
N ILE A 104 -8.05 -25.42 2.41
CA ILE A 104 -9.52 -25.38 2.44
C ILE A 104 -10.07 -25.20 1.02
N ALA A 105 -11.34 -25.56 0.83
CA ALA A 105 -12.02 -25.37 -0.45
C ALA A 105 -12.15 -23.88 -0.82
N TYR A 106 -12.00 -23.58 -2.10
CA TYR A 106 -12.16 -22.24 -2.66
C TYR A 106 -12.94 -22.28 -3.98
N ASP A 107 -13.95 -21.43 -4.06
CA ASP A 107 -14.76 -21.19 -5.27
C ASP A 107 -14.67 -19.70 -5.61
N ASP A 108 -14.01 -19.38 -6.71
CA ASP A 108 -13.71 -17.98 -7.09
C ASP A 108 -14.98 -17.11 -7.20
N ASP A 109 -16.08 -17.64 -7.72
CA ASP A 109 -17.34 -16.92 -7.88
C ASP A 109 -18.13 -16.79 -6.56
N GLY A 110 -18.03 -17.78 -5.69
CA GLY A 110 -18.80 -17.88 -4.44
C GLY A 110 -18.07 -17.31 -3.23
N ASP A 111 -16.74 -17.32 -3.23
CA ASP A 111 -15.92 -16.94 -2.06
C ASP A 111 -15.27 -15.57 -2.16
N MET A 112 -15.06 -15.04 -3.38
CA MET A 112 -14.57 -13.68 -3.59
C MET A 112 -15.67 -12.81 -4.21
N VAL A 113 -16.49 -12.19 -3.37
CA VAL A 113 -17.72 -11.49 -3.76
C VAL A 113 -17.51 -9.99 -3.82
N PHE A 114 -17.78 -9.37 -4.97
CA PHE A 114 -17.78 -7.94 -5.18
C PHE A 114 -19.21 -7.39 -5.14
N ASP A 115 -19.69 -6.93 -3.97
CA ASP A 115 -21.02 -6.32 -3.83
C ASP A 115 -20.97 -4.86 -4.30
N ARG A 116 -21.24 -4.65 -5.59
CA ARG A 116 -21.19 -3.33 -6.23
C ARG A 116 -22.34 -2.40 -5.84
N TRP A 117 -23.36 -2.93 -5.17
CA TRP A 117 -24.58 -2.18 -4.85
C TRP A 117 -24.55 -1.57 -3.46
N LYS A 118 -23.73 -2.11 -2.56
CA LYS A 118 -23.71 -1.76 -1.16
C LYS A 118 -22.34 -1.29 -0.70
N ARG A 119 -22.34 -0.45 0.32
CA ARG A 119 -21.16 -0.07 1.11
C ARG A 119 -21.47 -0.15 2.60
N LEU A 120 -20.45 -0.32 3.40
CA LEU A 120 -20.56 -0.19 4.84
C LEU A 120 -20.56 1.30 5.22
N ALA A 121 -21.48 1.70 6.09
CA ALA A 121 -21.69 3.12 6.42
C ALA A 121 -20.44 3.83 6.97
N PRO A 122 -19.59 3.18 7.83
CA PRO A 122 -18.43 3.85 8.43
C PRO A 122 -17.31 4.20 7.45
N HIS A 123 -17.12 3.44 6.36
CA HIS A 123 -16.02 3.69 5.41
C HIS A 123 -16.28 3.03 4.05
N PRO A 124 -15.92 3.70 2.91
CA PRO A 124 -16.15 3.17 1.57
C PRO A 124 -15.30 1.93 1.23
N ASN A 125 -14.14 1.74 1.86
CA ASN A 125 -13.27 0.60 1.61
C ASN A 125 -13.50 -0.51 2.65
N GLY A 126 -14.72 -1.04 2.66
CA GLY A 126 -15.12 -2.08 3.61
C GLY A 126 -15.01 -3.49 3.04
N MET A 127 -14.66 -4.44 3.90
CA MET A 127 -14.61 -5.87 3.58
C MET A 127 -15.09 -6.70 4.76
N ARG A 128 -15.74 -7.82 4.45
CA ARG A 128 -16.26 -8.77 5.43
C ARG A 128 -15.67 -10.14 5.14
N PHE A 129 -15.07 -10.72 6.15
CA PHE A 129 -14.50 -12.08 6.14
C PHE A 129 -15.40 -13.01 6.94
N GLN A 130 -15.73 -14.16 6.41
CA GLN A 130 -16.53 -15.19 7.06
C GLN A 130 -15.84 -16.55 6.92
N ALA A 131 -15.53 -17.19 8.03
CA ALA A 131 -15.03 -18.56 8.07
C ALA A 131 -16.16 -19.54 8.41
N PHE A 132 -16.27 -20.61 7.65
CA PHE A 132 -17.29 -21.65 7.82
C PHE A 132 -16.65 -22.99 8.14
N ASP A 133 -17.34 -23.83 8.92
CA ASP A 133 -17.00 -25.24 9.10
C ASP A 133 -17.43 -26.09 7.88
N ALA A 134 -17.12 -27.38 7.94
CA ALA A 134 -17.50 -28.32 6.89
C ALA A 134 -19.03 -28.51 6.75
N GLN A 135 -19.81 -28.11 7.74
CA GLN A 135 -21.27 -28.14 7.72
C GLN A 135 -21.91 -26.83 7.24
N GLY A 136 -21.10 -25.80 6.98
CA GLY A 136 -21.55 -24.49 6.54
C GLY A 136 -21.97 -23.54 7.68
N ASN A 137 -21.66 -23.85 8.93
CA ASN A 137 -21.89 -22.95 10.05
C ASN A 137 -20.76 -21.91 10.14
N ILE A 138 -21.08 -20.65 10.47
CA ILE A 138 -20.09 -19.60 10.68
C ILE A 138 -19.30 -19.90 11.96
N ILE A 139 -17.97 -19.99 11.84
CA ILE A 139 -17.03 -20.15 12.93
C ILE A 139 -16.55 -18.79 13.44
N ASP A 140 -16.22 -17.90 12.51
CA ASP A 140 -15.78 -16.53 12.78
C ASP A 140 -16.25 -15.58 11.66
N GLU A 141 -16.52 -14.35 12.05
CA GLU A 141 -16.92 -13.29 11.14
C GLU A 141 -16.28 -11.97 11.59
N GLN A 142 -15.64 -11.27 10.64
CA GLN A 142 -14.98 -10.01 10.91
C GLN A 142 -15.25 -9.00 9.80
N VAL A 143 -15.38 -7.74 10.20
CA VAL A 143 -15.44 -6.58 9.29
C VAL A 143 -14.17 -5.78 9.44
N TRP A 144 -13.60 -5.38 8.31
CA TRP A 144 -12.39 -4.58 8.25
C TRP A 144 -12.55 -3.43 7.25
N TYR A 145 -11.85 -2.35 7.53
CA TYR A 145 -11.76 -1.17 6.67
C TYR A 145 -10.30 -0.91 6.32
N SER A 146 -10.03 -0.67 5.04
CA SER A 146 -8.76 -0.12 4.59
C SER A 146 -8.86 1.40 4.58
N ILE A 147 -8.13 2.05 5.51
CA ILE A 147 -8.27 3.49 5.79
C ILE A 147 -7.18 4.35 5.15
N GLY A 148 -6.43 3.79 4.18
CA GLY A 148 -5.33 4.45 3.49
C GLY A 148 -3.96 4.13 4.09
N GLY A 149 -2.85 4.43 3.37
CA GLY A 149 -1.48 4.15 3.81
C GLY A 149 -1.15 2.68 4.10
N GLY A 150 -2.01 1.76 3.70
CA GLY A 150 -1.90 0.36 4.11
C GLY A 150 -2.44 0.07 5.51
N PHE A 151 -2.95 1.10 6.21
CA PHE A 151 -3.55 0.95 7.52
C PHE A 151 -4.93 0.30 7.43
N ILE A 152 -5.26 -0.50 8.44
CA ILE A 152 -6.54 -1.19 8.55
C ILE A 152 -7.19 -0.88 9.89
N ARG A 153 -8.51 -0.87 9.90
CA ARG A 153 -9.31 -0.71 11.11
C ARG A 153 -10.36 -1.81 11.19
N ARG A 154 -10.46 -2.45 12.34
CA ARG A 154 -11.53 -3.43 12.59
C ARG A 154 -12.87 -2.70 12.73
N GLY A 155 -13.88 -3.17 11.99
CA GLY A 155 -15.25 -2.72 12.07
C GLY A 155 -16.09 -3.59 13.01
N ARG A 156 -17.40 -3.28 13.04
CA ARG A 156 -18.39 -4.05 13.78
C ARG A 156 -19.18 -4.94 12.82
N ILE A 157 -19.60 -6.11 13.25
CA ILE A 157 -20.40 -7.03 12.42
C ILE A 157 -21.76 -6.41 12.08
N ASP A 158 -22.29 -5.56 12.97
CA ASP A 158 -23.55 -4.84 12.82
C ASP A 158 -23.44 -3.49 12.12
N ASP A 159 -22.27 -3.14 11.55
CA ASP A 159 -22.11 -1.93 10.74
C ASP A 159 -23.10 -1.95 9.57
N ALA A 160 -23.87 -0.86 9.45
CA ALA A 160 -24.98 -0.79 8.52
C ALA A 160 -24.52 -0.86 7.06
N LEU A 161 -25.20 -1.69 6.26
CA LEU A 161 -25.07 -1.71 4.81
C LEU A 161 -26.03 -0.68 4.20
N ILE A 162 -25.50 0.24 3.41
CA ILE A 162 -26.24 1.28 2.70
C ILE A 162 -26.02 1.16 1.20
N SER A 163 -26.92 1.73 0.40
CA SER A 163 -26.77 1.74 -1.06
C SER A 163 -25.57 2.61 -1.49
N ASN A 164 -24.79 2.17 -2.48
CA ASN A 164 -23.74 2.99 -3.09
C ASN A 164 -24.30 4.26 -3.78
N HIS A 165 -25.60 4.28 -4.11
CA HIS A 165 -26.27 5.44 -4.72
C HIS A 165 -26.90 6.40 -3.69
N GLU A 166 -26.99 6.01 -2.43
CA GLU A 166 -27.39 6.94 -1.36
C GLU A 166 -26.24 7.91 -1.11
N GLN A 167 -26.47 9.18 -1.47
CA GLN A 167 -25.62 10.25 -0.98
C GLN A 167 -25.77 10.24 0.54
N THR A 168 -24.69 9.90 1.25
CA THR A 168 -24.60 10.24 2.67
C THR A 168 -24.81 11.76 2.70
N PRO A 169 -25.80 12.29 3.49
CA PRO A 169 -25.77 13.72 3.76
C PRO A 169 -24.34 13.99 4.19
N ALA A 170 -23.72 14.97 3.56
CA ALA A 170 -22.39 15.42 3.96
C ALA A 170 -22.49 15.76 5.44
N SER A 171 -22.35 14.76 6.29
CA SER A 171 -21.92 14.98 7.64
C SER A 171 -20.54 15.56 7.41
N SER A 172 -20.44 16.85 7.62
CA SER A 172 -19.22 17.61 7.78
C SER A 172 -18.41 17.03 8.97
N GLN A 173 -18.02 15.80 8.86
CA GLN A 173 -16.91 15.20 9.54
C GLN A 173 -15.76 15.27 8.54
N SER A 174 -15.23 16.49 8.44
CA SER A 174 -13.84 16.71 8.12
C SER A 174 -13.01 15.65 8.81
N PRO A 175 -11.88 15.23 8.24
CA PRO A 175 -10.92 14.36 8.92
C PRO A 175 -10.35 14.96 10.23
N GLU A 176 -10.97 16.01 10.74
CA GLU A 176 -10.50 16.78 11.90
C GLU A 176 -10.74 16.09 13.26
N ASP A 177 -11.58 15.07 13.35
CA ASP A 177 -11.96 14.53 14.68
C ASP A 177 -11.36 13.17 15.07
N SER A 178 -10.56 12.54 14.21
CA SER A 178 -9.73 11.37 14.61
C SER A 178 -8.22 11.66 14.62
N GLY A 179 -7.81 12.87 14.25
CA GLY A 179 -6.41 13.28 14.18
C GLY A 179 -5.87 13.93 15.47
N ASN A 180 -6.74 14.30 16.41
CA ASN A 180 -6.29 15.08 17.56
C ASN A 180 -5.66 14.26 18.71
N ASP A 181 -6.01 12.99 18.86
CA ASP A 181 -5.45 12.20 19.94
C ASP A 181 -4.07 11.61 19.58
N GLU A 182 -3.84 11.24 18.30
CA GLU A 182 -2.51 10.78 17.87
C GLU A 182 -1.51 11.93 17.66
N ALA A 183 -1.96 13.12 17.24
CA ALA A 183 -1.10 14.30 17.12
C ALA A 183 -0.59 14.81 18.47
N ALA A 184 -1.37 14.66 19.54
CA ALA A 184 -0.96 14.99 20.90
C ALA A 184 0.12 14.02 21.42
N GLU A 185 0.04 12.73 21.05
CA GLU A 185 0.99 11.71 21.50
C GLU A 185 2.38 11.83 20.83
N TYR A 186 2.45 12.43 19.63
CA TYR A 186 3.73 12.64 18.92
C TYR A 186 4.46 13.94 19.30
N GLY A 187 3.84 14.88 20.01
CA GLY A 187 4.47 16.12 20.50
C GLY A 187 5.30 15.92 21.76
N ASP A 188 4.96 14.95 22.60
CA ASP A 188 5.63 14.70 23.87
C ASP A 188 6.89 13.83 23.69
N GLY A 189 8.05 14.39 24.05
CA GLY A 189 9.30 13.66 24.15
C GLY A 189 10.26 13.79 22.94
N VAL A 190 9.99 14.68 21.96
CA VAL A 190 10.96 14.99 20.89
C VAL A 190 11.63 16.34 21.14
N PRO A 191 12.93 16.50 20.77
CA PRO A 191 13.69 17.72 21.03
C PRO A 191 13.15 18.95 20.29
N TYR A 192 12.59 18.78 19.08
CA TYR A 192 12.18 19.86 18.19
C TYR A 192 10.78 19.61 17.61
N PRO A 193 9.70 19.71 18.42
CA PRO A 193 8.34 19.51 17.93
C PRO A 193 7.92 20.64 16.99
N PHE A 194 7.26 20.32 15.87
CA PHE A 194 6.68 21.27 14.93
C PHE A 194 5.39 20.71 14.33
N VAL A 195 4.47 21.61 13.95
CA VAL A 195 3.17 21.27 13.36
C VAL A 195 2.95 21.93 12.00
N SER A 196 3.87 22.80 11.58
CA SER A 196 3.80 23.51 10.30
C SER A 196 5.18 23.70 9.71
N CYS A 197 5.21 23.96 8.38
CA CYS A 197 6.45 24.25 7.69
C CYS A 197 7.15 25.50 8.23
N ASP A 198 6.39 26.56 8.57
CA ASP A 198 6.93 27.79 9.16
C ASP A 198 7.58 27.48 10.51
N GLY A 199 6.90 26.70 11.38
CA GLY A 199 7.46 26.27 12.65
C GLY A 199 8.76 25.47 12.51
N LEU A 200 8.85 24.58 11.51
CA LEU A 200 10.08 23.84 11.19
C LEU A 200 11.21 24.79 10.78
N ILE A 201 10.93 25.75 9.88
CA ILE A 201 11.92 26.73 9.41
C ILE A 201 12.40 27.64 10.56
N ASP A 202 11.51 28.05 11.45
CA ASP A 202 11.87 28.86 12.62
C ASP A 202 12.74 28.08 13.60
N LEU A 203 12.47 26.78 13.82
CA LEU A 203 13.36 25.91 14.60
C LEU A 203 14.74 25.80 13.95
N CYS A 204 14.81 25.59 12.64
CA CYS A 204 16.08 25.52 11.92
C CYS A 204 16.90 26.80 12.10
N ARG A 205 16.27 27.99 11.94
CA ARG A 205 16.93 29.29 12.11
C ARG A 205 17.38 29.52 13.55
N LYS A 206 16.50 29.26 14.51
CA LYS A 206 16.75 29.48 15.94
C LYS A 206 17.92 28.64 16.46
N HIS A 207 18.02 27.40 16.02
CA HIS A 207 19.01 26.43 16.52
C HIS A 207 20.20 26.22 15.58
N HIS A 208 20.24 26.93 14.44
CA HIS A 208 21.26 26.76 13.40
C HIS A 208 21.37 25.31 12.90
N LEU A 209 20.21 24.64 12.74
CA LEU A 209 20.11 23.27 12.25
C LEU A 209 19.53 23.25 10.84
N SER A 210 19.89 22.22 10.07
CA SER A 210 19.18 21.89 8.85
C SER A 210 17.85 21.19 9.16
N ILE A 211 16.94 21.11 8.19
CA ILE A 211 15.71 20.29 8.30
C ILE A 211 16.07 18.84 8.64
N ALA A 212 17.11 18.30 7.99
CA ALA A 212 17.56 16.93 8.24
C ALA A 212 18.06 16.74 9.70
N ASP A 213 18.75 17.73 10.28
CA ASP A 213 19.22 17.65 11.67
C ASP A 213 18.03 17.66 12.66
N VAL A 214 17.02 18.50 12.41
CA VAL A 214 15.80 18.56 13.23
C VAL A 214 15.06 17.21 13.17
N VAL A 215 14.82 16.68 11.97
CA VAL A 215 14.14 15.39 11.79
C VAL A 215 14.95 14.26 12.40
N TRP A 216 16.27 14.25 12.17
CA TRP A 216 17.16 13.24 12.76
C TRP A 216 17.12 13.22 14.28
N ALA A 217 17.18 14.42 14.91
CA ALA A 217 17.12 14.53 16.36
C ALA A 217 15.78 14.02 16.93
N ASN A 218 14.67 14.33 16.25
CA ASN A 218 13.35 13.86 16.65
C ASN A 218 13.20 12.33 16.53
N GLU A 219 13.68 11.75 15.44
CA GLU A 219 13.63 10.28 15.23
C GLU A 219 14.52 9.54 16.22
N THR A 220 15.73 10.06 16.49
CA THR A 220 16.68 9.42 17.40
C THR A 220 16.39 9.64 18.87
N ALA A 221 15.46 10.51 19.21
CA ALA A 221 14.93 10.62 20.57
C ALA A 221 14.10 9.38 20.99
N ARG A 222 13.54 8.66 20.02
CA ARG A 222 12.64 7.52 20.26
C ARG A 222 13.23 6.18 19.83
N ARG A 223 14.23 6.20 18.98
CA ARG A 223 14.84 5.01 18.36
C ARG A 223 16.37 5.14 18.41
N SER A 224 17.07 4.03 18.33
CA SER A 224 18.52 4.10 18.22
C SER A 224 18.92 4.70 16.86
N PRO A 225 20.04 5.47 16.80
CA PRO A 225 20.54 6.01 15.53
C PRO A 225 20.79 4.94 14.47
N GLN A 226 21.15 3.72 14.90
CA GLN A 226 21.39 2.60 13.99
C GLN A 226 20.05 2.12 13.38
N GLU A 227 19.03 1.95 14.18
CA GLU A 227 17.69 1.55 13.72
C GLU A 227 17.14 2.53 12.68
N VAL A 228 17.26 3.85 12.94
CA VAL A 228 16.79 4.88 11.98
C VAL A 228 17.56 4.74 10.66
N ARG A 229 18.89 4.58 10.70
CA ARG A 229 19.69 4.39 9.48
C ARG A 229 19.30 3.13 8.72
N ASP A 230 19.12 2.01 9.42
CA ASP A 230 18.80 0.73 8.80
C ASP A 230 17.45 0.79 8.09
N ARG A 231 16.43 1.42 8.71
CA ARG A 231 15.10 1.60 8.11
C ARG A 231 15.15 2.53 6.89
N LEU A 232 15.84 3.67 6.98
CA LEU A 232 16.01 4.58 5.84
C LEU A 232 16.80 3.89 4.70
N THR A 233 17.85 3.15 5.03
CA THR A 233 18.62 2.40 4.04
C THR A 233 17.78 1.34 3.35
N ARG A 234 16.92 0.65 4.11
CA ARG A 234 15.99 -0.34 3.52
C ARG A 234 15.03 0.32 2.52
N ILE A 235 14.42 1.47 2.88
CA ILE A 235 13.55 2.23 1.98
C ILE A 235 14.31 2.63 0.71
N TRP A 236 15.51 3.19 0.87
CA TRP A 236 16.35 3.59 -0.25
C TRP A 236 16.72 2.42 -1.18
N ASN A 237 17.08 1.29 -0.62
CA ASN A 237 17.45 0.10 -1.41
C ASN A 237 16.27 -0.40 -2.25
N VAL A 238 15.06 -0.42 -1.67
CA VAL A 238 13.84 -0.79 -2.41
C VAL A 238 13.55 0.23 -3.50
N MET A 239 13.65 1.52 -3.21
CA MET A 239 13.43 2.60 -4.19
C MET A 239 14.43 2.52 -5.35
N SER A 240 15.71 2.31 -5.04
CA SER A 240 16.76 2.15 -6.06
C SER A 240 16.49 0.92 -6.94
N HIS A 241 16.08 -0.20 -6.32
CA HIS A 241 15.72 -1.40 -7.08
C HIS A 241 14.54 -1.17 -8.03
N CYS A 242 13.50 -0.45 -7.57
CA CYS A 242 12.36 -0.08 -8.42
C CYS A 242 12.78 0.81 -9.59
N ILE A 243 13.71 1.76 -9.37
CA ILE A 243 14.24 2.61 -10.44
C ILE A 243 14.97 1.76 -11.48
N ASP A 244 15.86 0.87 -11.03
CA ASP A 244 16.64 0.02 -11.90
C ASP A 244 15.76 -0.96 -12.69
N ALA A 245 14.82 -1.61 -12.03
CA ALA A 245 13.87 -2.54 -12.64
C ALA A 245 12.99 -1.84 -13.69
N GLY A 246 12.43 -0.68 -13.36
CA GLY A 246 11.58 0.05 -14.28
C GLY A 246 12.35 0.59 -15.49
N CYS A 247 13.59 1.05 -15.31
CA CYS A 247 14.45 1.47 -16.42
C CYS A 247 14.86 0.30 -17.32
N ALA A 248 15.05 -0.91 -16.77
CA ALA A 248 15.50 -2.10 -17.49
C ALA A 248 14.35 -2.95 -18.05
N SER A 249 13.10 -2.69 -17.67
CA SER A 249 11.96 -3.54 -18.03
C SER A 249 11.83 -3.74 -19.54
N ALA A 250 11.66 -5.02 -19.94
CA ALA A 250 11.43 -5.43 -21.33
C ALA A 250 9.94 -5.53 -21.69
N THR A 251 9.05 -5.50 -20.68
CA THR A 251 7.60 -5.59 -20.95
C THR A 251 7.08 -4.26 -21.50
N PRO A 252 6.33 -4.27 -22.63
CA PRO A 252 5.90 -3.03 -23.26
C PRO A 252 4.76 -2.32 -22.54
N THR A 253 3.98 -3.04 -21.75
CA THR A 253 2.79 -2.55 -21.03
C THR A 253 2.86 -2.86 -19.55
N LEU A 254 2.11 -2.09 -18.76
CA LEU A 254 1.90 -2.36 -17.35
C LEU A 254 0.91 -3.51 -17.16
N PRO A 255 1.05 -4.36 -16.14
CA PRO A 255 0.06 -5.37 -15.81
C PRO A 255 -1.25 -4.70 -15.32
N GLY A 256 -2.37 -5.44 -15.37
CA GLY A 256 -3.68 -4.95 -14.90
C GLY A 256 -4.76 -4.89 -16.00
N GLY A 257 -4.42 -5.31 -17.25
CA GLY A 257 -5.42 -5.48 -18.33
C GLY A 257 -5.88 -4.20 -19.02
N LEU A 258 -5.24 -3.04 -18.72
CA LEU A 258 -5.53 -1.76 -19.37
C LEU A 258 -4.55 -1.40 -20.49
N ASP A 259 -3.58 -2.26 -20.77
CA ASP A 259 -2.54 -2.10 -21.80
C ASP A 259 -1.82 -0.75 -21.77
N VAL A 260 -1.62 -0.19 -20.56
CA VAL A 260 -0.93 1.08 -20.37
C VAL A 260 0.53 0.95 -20.77
N PRO A 261 1.03 1.74 -21.75
CA PRO A 261 2.41 1.60 -22.22
C PRO A 261 3.42 1.99 -21.14
N ARG A 262 4.49 1.21 -20.98
CA ARG A 262 5.66 1.58 -20.19
C ARG A 262 6.47 2.66 -20.91
N ARG A 263 6.83 3.73 -20.20
CA ARG A 263 7.56 4.89 -20.71
C ARG A 263 8.98 4.97 -20.18
N ALA A 264 9.22 4.51 -18.97
CA ALA A 264 10.51 4.61 -18.28
C ALA A 264 11.67 4.00 -19.08
N PRO A 265 11.59 2.78 -19.67
CA PRO A 265 12.70 2.21 -20.45
C PRO A 265 13.08 3.03 -21.69
N LEU A 266 12.10 3.61 -22.37
CA LEU A 266 12.36 4.46 -23.55
C LEU A 266 13.00 5.79 -23.14
N MET A 267 12.48 6.41 -22.07
CA MET A 267 13.01 7.66 -21.53
C MET A 267 14.44 7.48 -21.03
N TYR A 268 14.73 6.39 -20.32
CA TYR A 268 16.07 6.04 -19.87
C TYR A 268 17.06 5.94 -21.04
N ARG A 269 16.72 5.17 -22.09
CA ARG A 269 17.59 5.03 -23.27
C ARG A 269 17.89 6.38 -23.94
N ARG A 270 16.89 7.27 -24.03
CA ARG A 270 17.06 8.61 -24.61
C ARG A 270 17.98 9.50 -23.78
N LEU A 271 17.80 9.49 -22.45
CA LEU A 271 18.61 10.31 -21.54
C LEU A 271 20.04 9.77 -21.44
N ALA A 272 20.21 8.46 -21.36
CA ALA A 272 21.54 7.82 -21.36
C ALA A 272 22.35 8.13 -22.64
N ALA A 273 21.71 8.01 -23.81
CA ALA A 273 22.34 8.35 -25.09
C ALA A 273 22.75 9.82 -25.16
N ASN A 274 21.90 10.73 -24.66
CA ASN A 274 22.20 12.17 -24.65
C ASN A 274 23.28 12.53 -23.63
N SER A 275 23.34 11.86 -22.48
CA SER A 275 24.37 12.13 -21.45
C SER A 275 25.79 11.81 -21.93
N ASP A 276 25.96 10.81 -22.77
CA ASP A 276 27.25 10.48 -23.38
C ASP A 276 27.71 11.52 -24.41
N VAL A 277 26.77 12.10 -25.14
CA VAL A 277 27.03 13.23 -26.09
C VAL A 277 27.40 14.49 -25.29
N LEU A 278 26.66 14.81 -24.23
CA LEU A 278 26.90 16.01 -23.41
C LEU A 278 28.20 15.96 -22.62
N ARG A 279 28.63 14.76 -22.16
CA ARG A 279 29.92 14.57 -21.51
C ARG A 279 31.11 14.79 -22.45
N ARG A 280 30.90 14.59 -23.75
CA ARG A 280 31.94 14.84 -24.79
C ARG A 280 32.05 16.28 -25.23
N ASP A 281 30.97 17.08 -25.12
CA ASP A 281 30.93 18.47 -25.54
C ASP A 281 30.71 19.43 -24.35
N ARG A 282 31.80 19.95 -23.78
CA ARG A 282 31.80 20.87 -22.63
C ARG A 282 31.13 22.23 -22.90
N ARG A 283 30.60 22.51 -24.10
CA ARG A 283 30.02 23.79 -24.47
C ARG A 283 28.51 23.94 -24.18
N ILE A 284 27.88 22.93 -23.62
CA ILE A 284 26.41 22.90 -23.42
C ILE A 284 26.08 22.85 -21.92
N SER A 285 26.47 23.89 -21.18
CA SER A 285 26.11 23.97 -19.74
C SER A 285 24.61 24.25 -19.50
N SER A 286 23.93 24.93 -20.41
CA SER A 286 22.48 25.18 -20.30
C SER A 286 21.59 23.97 -20.61
N ALA A 287 22.12 22.98 -21.33
CA ALA A 287 21.40 21.71 -21.56
C ALA A 287 21.50 20.75 -20.38
N LEU A 288 22.45 20.95 -19.46
CA LEU A 288 22.59 20.16 -18.23
C LEU A 288 21.45 20.44 -17.24
N GLU A 289 21.03 21.72 -17.08
CA GLU A 289 19.92 22.07 -16.18
C GLU A 289 18.58 21.46 -16.65
N SER A 290 18.35 21.36 -17.97
CA SER A 290 17.15 20.68 -18.50
C SER A 290 17.24 19.15 -18.42
N SER A 291 18.46 18.59 -18.29
CA SER A 291 18.63 17.13 -18.16
C SER A 291 18.37 16.64 -16.75
N ASP A 292 18.69 17.43 -15.70
CA ASP A 292 18.51 17.01 -14.31
C ASP A 292 17.04 16.82 -13.96
N SER A 293 16.16 17.74 -14.38
CA SER A 293 14.71 17.57 -14.21
C SER A 293 14.15 16.37 -14.97
N ALA A 294 14.72 16.05 -16.15
CA ALA A 294 14.33 14.88 -16.91
C ALA A 294 14.74 13.55 -16.24
N TRP A 295 15.91 13.52 -15.58
CA TRP A 295 16.32 12.36 -14.77
C TRP A 295 15.43 12.18 -13.54
N VAL A 296 15.09 13.27 -12.84
CA VAL A 296 14.14 13.22 -11.70
C VAL A 296 12.79 12.69 -12.17
N ALA A 297 12.26 13.20 -13.28
CA ALA A 297 11.01 12.74 -13.87
C ALA A 297 11.07 11.25 -14.28
N LEU A 298 12.19 10.79 -14.84
CA LEU A 298 12.41 9.40 -15.16
C LEU A 298 12.36 8.52 -13.90
N PHE A 299 13.06 8.89 -12.84
CA PHE A 299 13.10 8.10 -11.61
C PHE A 299 11.70 8.01 -10.97
N ALA A 300 10.98 9.12 -10.90
CA ALA A 300 9.60 9.13 -10.41
C ALA A 300 8.68 8.25 -11.28
N MET A 301 8.80 8.34 -12.60
CA MET A 301 8.03 7.51 -13.55
C MET A 301 8.38 6.03 -13.40
N SER A 302 9.66 5.70 -13.26
CA SER A 302 10.13 4.33 -13.09
C SER A 302 9.53 3.69 -11.82
N VAL A 303 9.58 4.39 -10.69
CA VAL A 303 8.97 3.94 -9.44
C VAL A 303 7.45 3.81 -9.58
N SER A 304 6.79 4.77 -10.22
CA SER A 304 5.33 4.73 -10.44
C SER A 304 4.91 3.55 -11.32
N GLU A 305 5.64 3.29 -12.41
CA GLU A 305 5.36 2.15 -13.31
C GLU A 305 5.61 0.81 -12.64
N GLU A 306 6.66 0.69 -11.82
CA GLU A 306 6.91 -0.52 -11.02
C GLU A 306 5.87 -0.69 -9.92
N ASN A 307 5.44 0.38 -9.25
CA ASN A 307 4.35 0.31 -8.29
C ASN A 307 3.05 -0.20 -8.94
N ALA A 308 2.70 0.31 -10.13
CA ALA A 308 1.57 -0.20 -10.92
C ALA A 308 1.77 -1.66 -11.34
N GLY A 309 3.01 -2.11 -11.50
CA GLY A 309 3.42 -3.49 -11.80
C GLY A 309 3.42 -4.43 -10.61
N GLY A 310 3.08 -3.98 -9.41
CA GLY A 310 3.11 -4.78 -8.19
C GLY A 310 4.44 -4.72 -7.43
N CYS A 311 5.30 -3.72 -7.70
CA CYS A 311 6.56 -3.53 -6.98
C CYS A 311 6.38 -3.22 -5.49
N LEU A 312 7.46 -3.47 -4.71
CA LEU A 312 7.48 -3.41 -3.24
C LEU A 312 7.63 -2.00 -2.64
N LEU A 313 7.51 -0.90 -3.41
CA LEU A 313 7.61 0.44 -2.85
C LEU A 313 6.30 1.20 -3.01
N TYR A 314 5.83 1.76 -1.91
CA TYR A 314 4.65 2.59 -1.84
C TYR A 314 4.97 3.97 -1.23
N THR A 315 4.46 5.04 -1.82
CA THR A 315 4.46 6.38 -1.23
C THR A 315 3.08 6.65 -0.62
N SER A 316 3.03 7.38 0.50
CA SER A 316 1.78 7.67 1.20
C SER A 316 0.69 8.28 0.30
N ASP A 317 -0.52 8.06 0.66
CA ASP A 317 -1.88 8.31 0.13
C ASP A 317 -2.19 9.47 -0.82
N ALA A 318 -1.29 10.40 -1.08
CA ALA A 318 -1.57 11.56 -1.94
C ALA A 318 -1.89 11.20 -3.42
N ALA A 319 -1.72 9.95 -3.83
CA ALA A 319 -1.98 9.47 -5.20
C ALA A 319 -3.31 8.73 -5.35
N ASP A 320 -3.97 8.34 -4.26
CA ASP A 320 -5.21 7.54 -4.29
C ASP A 320 -6.48 8.41 -4.30
N GLU A 321 -6.36 9.74 -4.14
CA GLU A 321 -7.50 10.69 -4.12
C GLU A 321 -7.70 11.44 -5.45
N LEU A 322 -6.98 11.10 -6.51
CA LEU A 322 -7.17 11.61 -7.87
C LEU A 322 -7.81 10.55 -8.77
#